data_521efd71fcd8fdb34ee1f8d704508fe7
#
_entry.id   521efd71fcd8fdb34ee1f8d704508fe7
#
_cell.length_a   1.000
_cell.length_b   1.000
_cell.length_c   1.000
_cell.angle_alpha   90.00
_cell.angle_beta   90.00
_cell.angle_gamma   90.00
#
_symmetry.space_group_name_H-M   'P 1'
#
loop_
_entity.id
_entity.type
_entity.pdbx_description
1 polymer ?
#
loop_
_entity_poly.entity_id
_entity_poly.type
_entity_poly.pdbx_seq_one_letter_code
_entity_poly.pdbx_strand_id
1 'polypeptide(L)'
;DSYALKDGDATVAVGYVIESYGLITNKTLLEKAGYTTDDIKSFADLKKVAEDITARKDELGFAAFTSAGMDSSSDWRFKTHLANLPIYFEYQADGIGTTDAIKGTYLDNYKDMFDLYINNSTCAPTELAGKTGDDSRNEFLDNEAVFFQNGSWEYNNLVGDGKPFTDDDLTMIPVYIGVGDEANQGLCTGTENYWCVNKEADQADIDATLDFMYWCVSSDEGTKAMANDMGFVIPFKNAQESPNLFVKVDNALTAEG
;
A
#
# COMPACT_ATOMS: atom_id res chain seq x y z
N ASP A 1 15.10 15.25 9.27
CA ASP A 1 14.55 16.43 8.56
C ASP A 1 13.78 16.07 7.28
N SER A 2 14.06 14.93 6.64
CA SER A 2 13.41 14.51 5.38
C SER A 2 11.91 14.19 5.53
N TYR A 3 11.47 13.82 6.72
CA TYR A 3 10.06 13.50 7.02
C TYR A 3 9.34 14.60 7.81
N ALA A 4 9.89 15.80 7.84
CA ALA A 4 9.27 16.95 8.48
C ALA A 4 8.55 17.82 7.43
N LEU A 5 7.28 18.15 7.67
CA LEU A 5 6.59 19.16 6.90
C LEU A 5 7.01 20.56 7.37
N LYS A 6 7.27 21.42 6.42
CA LYS A 6 7.74 22.78 6.65
C LYS A 6 6.72 23.81 6.14
N ASP A 7 6.57 24.90 6.89
CA ASP A 7 5.96 26.16 6.44
C ASP A 7 7.02 27.25 6.60
N GLY A 8 7.66 27.63 5.51
CA GLY A 8 8.89 28.41 5.54
C GLY A 8 9.99 27.64 6.30
N ASP A 9 10.55 28.26 7.34
CA ASP A 9 11.58 27.65 8.21
C ASP A 9 10.99 26.87 9.38
N ALA A 10 9.68 26.97 9.64
CA ALA A 10 9.02 26.30 10.73
C ALA A 10 8.70 24.83 10.42
N THR A 11 8.99 23.91 11.35
CA THR A 11 8.49 22.55 11.32
C THR A 11 7.06 22.55 11.86
N VAL A 12 6.09 22.18 11.01
CA VAL A 12 4.66 22.17 11.36
C VAL A 12 4.12 20.76 11.61
N ALA A 13 4.80 19.75 11.10
CA ALA A 13 4.46 18.35 11.36
C ALA A 13 5.68 17.44 11.18
N VAL A 14 5.62 16.25 11.80
CA VAL A 14 6.67 15.23 11.69
C VAL A 14 6.02 13.91 11.31
N GLY A 15 6.48 13.30 10.20
CA GLY A 15 6.09 11.96 9.80
C GLY A 15 6.56 10.95 10.85
N TYR A 16 5.65 10.09 11.31
CA TYR A 16 5.97 9.13 12.38
C TYR A 16 5.96 7.68 11.93
N VAL A 17 5.48 7.41 10.72
CA VAL A 17 5.46 6.07 10.14
C VAL A 17 5.81 6.12 8.66
N ILE A 18 6.57 5.13 8.19
CA ILE A 18 6.75 4.82 6.77
C ILE A 18 5.85 3.65 6.44
N GLU A 19 5.08 3.79 5.38
CA GLU A 19 4.16 2.77 4.89
C GLU A 19 4.49 2.47 3.43
N SER A 20 4.26 1.21 3.05
CA SER A 20 4.42 0.76 1.67
C SER A 20 3.11 0.15 1.20
N TYR A 21 2.72 0.40 -0.04
CA TYR A 21 1.57 -0.24 -0.65
C TYR A 21 1.88 -0.81 -2.04
N GLY A 22 1.08 -1.80 -2.39
CA GLY A 22 1.21 -2.54 -3.63
C GLY A 22 0.03 -3.49 -3.81
N LEU A 23 0.30 -4.67 -4.36
CA LEU A 23 -0.64 -5.78 -4.43
C LEU A 23 -0.20 -6.86 -3.46
N ILE A 24 -0.91 -7.00 -2.34
CA ILE A 24 -0.76 -8.15 -1.46
C ILE A 24 -1.21 -9.37 -2.25
N THR A 25 -0.31 -10.36 -2.37
CA THR A 25 -0.47 -11.49 -3.27
C THR A 25 -0.52 -12.80 -2.48
N ASN A 26 -1.58 -13.58 -2.69
CA ASN A 26 -1.69 -14.94 -2.21
C ASN A 26 -0.92 -15.86 -3.16
N LYS A 27 0.29 -16.28 -2.76
CA LYS A 27 1.18 -17.12 -3.57
C LYS A 27 0.55 -18.48 -3.89
N THR A 28 -0.16 -19.07 -2.93
CA THR A 28 -0.80 -20.38 -3.11
C THR A 28 -1.87 -20.35 -4.21
N LEU A 29 -2.71 -19.30 -4.25
CA LEU A 29 -3.70 -19.15 -5.31
C LEU A 29 -3.06 -18.80 -6.66
N LEU A 30 -2.01 -17.98 -6.65
CA LEU A 30 -1.27 -17.65 -7.86
C LEU A 30 -0.63 -18.90 -8.49
N GLU A 31 0.02 -19.74 -7.67
CA GLU A 31 0.59 -21.03 -8.11
C GLU A 31 -0.50 -22.01 -8.61
N LYS A 32 -1.66 -22.05 -7.95
CA LYS A 32 -2.80 -22.85 -8.40
C LYS A 32 -3.32 -22.41 -9.77
N ALA A 33 -3.21 -21.10 -10.09
CA ALA A 33 -3.50 -20.58 -11.41
C ALA A 33 -2.40 -20.87 -12.44
N GLY A 34 -1.23 -21.38 -12.01
CA GLY A 34 -0.10 -21.74 -12.88
C GLY A 34 0.92 -20.62 -13.05
N TYR A 35 0.96 -19.66 -12.15
CA TYR A 35 1.87 -18.51 -12.17
C TYR A 35 2.65 -18.38 -10.86
N THR A 36 3.72 -17.61 -10.92
CA THR A 36 4.48 -17.12 -9.78
C THR A 36 4.65 -15.60 -9.88
N THR A 37 5.18 -14.97 -8.85
CA THR A 37 5.49 -13.52 -8.92
C THR A 37 6.58 -13.17 -9.92
N ASP A 38 7.40 -14.15 -10.33
CA ASP A 38 8.40 -13.97 -11.38
C ASP A 38 7.80 -13.79 -12.78
N ASP A 39 6.56 -14.22 -12.96
CA ASP A 39 5.79 -14.03 -14.20
C ASP A 39 5.15 -12.64 -14.29
N ILE A 40 5.30 -11.77 -13.25
CA ILE A 40 4.64 -10.46 -13.17
C ILE A 40 5.70 -9.39 -12.88
N LYS A 41 6.22 -8.78 -13.94
CA LYS A 41 7.25 -7.72 -13.87
C LYS A 41 6.84 -6.44 -14.59
N SER A 42 5.59 -6.38 -15.07
CA SER A 42 5.04 -5.23 -15.79
C SER A 42 3.52 -5.20 -15.72
N PHE A 43 2.93 -4.08 -16.10
CA PHE A 43 1.47 -3.97 -16.28
C PHE A 43 0.94 -4.99 -17.31
N ALA A 44 1.68 -5.22 -18.39
CA ALA A 44 1.28 -6.19 -19.42
C ALA A 44 1.24 -7.62 -18.88
N ASP A 45 2.19 -7.99 -18.02
CA ASP A 45 2.22 -9.30 -17.38
C ASP A 45 1.07 -9.43 -16.38
N LEU A 46 0.89 -8.43 -15.50
CA LEU A 46 -0.21 -8.40 -14.53
C LEU A 46 -1.56 -8.52 -15.23
N LYS A 47 -1.76 -7.77 -16.33
CA LYS A 47 -2.97 -7.83 -17.14
C LYS A 47 -3.21 -9.22 -17.68
N LYS A 48 -2.21 -9.84 -18.29
CA LYS A 48 -2.28 -11.20 -18.83
C LYS A 48 -2.68 -12.20 -17.75
N VAL A 49 -2.06 -12.14 -16.57
CA VAL A 49 -2.35 -13.05 -15.46
C VAL A 49 -3.75 -12.83 -14.92
N ALA A 50 -4.16 -11.57 -14.70
CA ALA A 50 -5.48 -11.24 -14.17
C ALA A 50 -6.62 -11.65 -15.14
N GLU A 51 -6.46 -11.39 -16.44
CA GLU A 51 -7.44 -11.76 -17.45
C GLU A 51 -7.55 -13.29 -17.63
N ASP A 52 -6.43 -14.03 -17.53
CA ASP A 52 -6.44 -15.49 -17.57
C ASP A 52 -7.14 -16.10 -16.35
N ILE A 53 -6.85 -15.59 -15.15
CA ILE A 53 -7.54 -16.03 -13.91
C ILE A 53 -9.04 -15.75 -14.03
N THR A 54 -9.43 -14.58 -14.51
CA THR A 54 -10.84 -14.21 -14.70
C THR A 54 -11.53 -15.13 -15.71
N ALA A 55 -10.86 -15.45 -16.81
CA ALA A 55 -11.41 -16.37 -17.85
C ALA A 55 -11.63 -17.78 -17.31
N ARG A 56 -10.84 -18.20 -16.30
CA ARG A 56 -10.93 -19.52 -15.65
C ARG A 56 -11.54 -19.46 -14.24
N LYS A 57 -12.21 -18.37 -13.89
CA LYS A 57 -12.73 -18.13 -12.53
C LYS A 57 -13.61 -19.29 -12.02
N ASP A 58 -14.50 -19.82 -12.87
CA ASP A 58 -15.38 -20.93 -12.50
C ASP A 58 -14.62 -22.25 -12.27
N GLU A 59 -13.54 -22.48 -13.02
CA GLU A 59 -12.64 -23.64 -12.83
C GLU A 59 -11.78 -23.51 -11.57
N LEU A 60 -11.18 -22.33 -11.40
CA LEU A 60 -10.24 -22.07 -10.32
C LEU A 60 -10.93 -21.88 -8.96
N GLY A 61 -12.16 -21.34 -8.95
CA GLY A 61 -12.93 -21.04 -7.77
C GLY A 61 -12.56 -19.74 -7.07
N PHE A 62 -11.79 -18.85 -7.72
CA PHE A 62 -11.39 -17.53 -7.22
C PHE A 62 -11.20 -16.52 -8.35
N ALA A 63 -11.19 -15.23 -8.01
CA ALA A 63 -10.96 -14.12 -8.93
C ALA A 63 -9.48 -13.66 -8.90
N ALA A 64 -9.14 -12.76 -9.83
CA ALA A 64 -7.82 -12.12 -9.80
C ALA A 64 -7.71 -11.12 -8.66
N PHE A 65 -8.62 -10.14 -8.59
CA PHE A 65 -8.62 -9.09 -7.56
C PHE A 65 -9.79 -9.23 -6.59
N THR A 66 -9.59 -8.77 -5.35
CA THR A 66 -10.68 -8.47 -4.44
C THR A 66 -11.54 -7.33 -4.98
N SER A 67 -12.71 -7.07 -4.38
CA SER A 67 -13.59 -5.95 -4.73
C SER A 67 -12.99 -4.57 -4.46
N ALA A 68 -11.81 -4.53 -3.81
CA ALA A 68 -10.99 -3.35 -3.53
C ALA A 68 -11.64 -2.26 -2.66
N GLY A 69 -12.86 -2.48 -2.13
CA GLY A 69 -13.52 -1.53 -1.24
C GLY A 69 -13.75 -0.17 -1.91
N MET A 70 -14.66 -0.12 -2.88
CA MET A 70 -14.97 1.11 -3.63
C MET A 70 -16.13 1.91 -3.06
N ASP A 71 -16.63 1.57 -1.89
CA ASP A 71 -17.60 2.41 -1.19
C ASP A 71 -16.98 3.76 -0.77
N SER A 72 -17.80 4.74 -0.44
CA SER A 72 -17.34 6.10 -0.14
C SER A 72 -16.36 6.22 1.05
N SER A 73 -16.26 5.20 1.89
CA SER A 73 -15.33 5.16 3.03
C SER A 73 -13.98 4.53 2.69
N SER A 74 -13.91 3.75 1.62
CA SER A 74 -12.75 2.91 1.27
C SER A 74 -12.16 3.20 -0.10
N ASP A 75 -12.81 4.04 -0.92
CA ASP A 75 -12.42 4.32 -2.32
C ASP A 75 -11.12 5.11 -2.49
N TRP A 76 -10.50 5.55 -1.40
CA TRP A 76 -9.18 6.18 -1.39
C TRP A 76 -8.10 5.29 -2.03
N ARG A 77 -8.26 3.97 -2.01
CA ARG A 77 -7.35 3.04 -2.70
C ARG A 77 -7.29 3.31 -4.19
N PHE A 78 -8.43 3.61 -4.82
CA PHE A 78 -8.51 3.99 -6.23
C PHE A 78 -8.18 5.46 -6.45
N LYS A 79 -8.67 6.36 -5.59
CA LYS A 79 -8.50 7.81 -5.75
C LYS A 79 -7.07 8.28 -5.48
N THR A 80 -6.36 7.64 -4.56
CA THR A 80 -5.00 8.06 -4.18
C THR A 80 -3.96 7.03 -4.55
N HIS A 81 -4.04 5.80 -4.07
CA HIS A 81 -3.00 4.81 -4.32
C HIS A 81 -2.76 4.56 -5.80
N LEU A 82 -3.82 4.32 -6.58
CA LEU A 82 -3.65 4.08 -8.01
C LEU A 82 -3.37 5.38 -8.79
N ALA A 83 -3.90 6.53 -8.35
CA ALA A 83 -3.66 7.80 -9.02
C ALA A 83 -2.28 8.40 -8.72
N ASN A 84 -1.64 8.04 -7.61
CA ASN A 84 -0.31 8.54 -7.25
C ASN A 84 0.75 8.21 -8.31
N LEU A 85 0.76 7.00 -8.86
CA LEU A 85 1.76 6.58 -9.84
C LEU A 85 1.74 7.40 -11.14
N PRO A 86 0.60 7.60 -11.81
CA PRO A 86 0.52 8.48 -12.97
C PRO A 86 1.03 9.89 -12.69
N ILE A 87 0.72 10.44 -11.51
CA ILE A 87 1.17 11.76 -11.07
C ILE A 87 2.68 11.74 -10.82
N TYR A 88 3.18 10.73 -10.13
CA TYR A 88 4.61 10.54 -9.87
C TYR A 88 5.43 10.51 -11.17
N PHE A 89 5.02 9.70 -12.14
CA PHE A 89 5.72 9.61 -13.43
C PHE A 89 5.63 10.91 -14.24
N GLU A 90 4.51 11.64 -14.15
CA GLU A 90 4.40 12.97 -14.75
C GLU A 90 5.41 13.93 -14.11
N TYR A 91 5.51 13.94 -12.79
CA TYR A 91 6.49 14.76 -12.08
C TYR A 91 7.94 14.42 -12.44
N GLN A 92 8.24 13.12 -12.53
CA GLN A 92 9.58 12.67 -12.96
C GLN A 92 9.89 13.13 -14.39
N ALA A 93 8.95 12.97 -15.32
CA ALA A 93 9.13 13.39 -16.72
C ALA A 93 9.30 14.90 -16.85
N ASP A 94 8.63 15.67 -16.02
CA ASP A 94 8.69 17.14 -16.03
C ASP A 94 9.86 17.69 -15.19
N GLY A 95 10.52 16.87 -14.36
CA GLY A 95 11.58 17.28 -13.44
C GLY A 95 11.11 18.24 -12.35
N ILE A 96 9.87 18.05 -11.84
CA ILE A 96 9.24 18.91 -10.82
C ILE A 96 8.89 18.12 -9.56
N GLY A 97 8.78 18.79 -8.44
CA GLY A 97 8.32 18.20 -7.17
C GLY A 97 6.92 18.67 -6.73
N THR A 98 6.38 19.69 -7.40
CA THR A 98 5.05 20.26 -7.12
C THR A 98 4.52 21.01 -8.33
N THR A 99 3.19 21.14 -8.43
CA THR A 99 2.52 21.93 -9.47
C THR A 99 1.17 22.43 -8.97
N ASP A 100 0.68 23.53 -9.51
CA ASP A 100 -0.68 24.03 -9.25
C ASP A 100 -1.75 23.18 -9.95
N ALA A 101 -1.38 22.46 -11.02
CA ALA A 101 -2.28 21.60 -11.75
C ALA A 101 -1.49 20.49 -12.49
N ILE A 102 -1.95 19.25 -12.36
CA ILE A 102 -1.45 18.11 -13.15
C ILE A 102 -1.89 18.23 -14.61
N LYS A 103 -1.05 17.74 -15.54
CA LYS A 103 -1.33 17.73 -16.98
C LYS A 103 -2.21 16.55 -17.42
N GLY A 104 -2.15 15.46 -16.67
CA GLY A 104 -2.80 14.19 -17.03
C GLY A 104 -2.05 13.40 -18.11
N THR A 105 -0.72 13.53 -18.15
CA THR A 105 0.14 12.87 -19.15
C THR A 105 -0.11 11.36 -19.22
N TYR A 106 -0.35 10.72 -18.08
CA TYR A 106 -0.56 9.27 -17.97
C TYR A 106 -2.01 8.90 -17.58
N LEU A 107 -2.99 9.71 -18.00
CA LEU A 107 -4.40 9.46 -17.72
C LEU A 107 -4.90 8.16 -18.35
N ASP A 108 -4.44 7.82 -19.56
CA ASP A 108 -4.80 6.57 -20.22
C ASP A 108 -4.25 5.36 -19.46
N ASN A 109 -3.02 5.45 -18.93
CA ASN A 109 -2.45 4.40 -18.09
C ASN A 109 -3.24 4.21 -16.79
N TYR A 110 -3.68 5.30 -16.16
CA TYR A 110 -4.56 5.24 -14.99
C TYR A 110 -5.88 4.56 -15.32
N LYS A 111 -6.48 4.91 -16.46
CA LYS A 111 -7.72 4.29 -16.94
C LYS A 111 -7.54 2.79 -17.19
N ASP A 112 -6.47 2.39 -17.85
CA ASP A 112 -6.20 0.98 -18.15
C ASP A 112 -6.02 0.15 -16.87
N MET A 113 -5.32 0.70 -15.89
CA MET A 113 -5.15 0.09 -14.59
C MET A 113 -6.48 0.00 -13.83
N PHE A 114 -7.27 1.09 -13.83
CA PHE A 114 -8.59 1.10 -13.21
C PHE A 114 -9.52 0.04 -13.85
N ASP A 115 -9.56 0.01 -15.17
CA ASP A 115 -10.35 -0.99 -15.93
C ASP A 115 -9.89 -2.42 -15.63
N LEU A 116 -8.59 -2.65 -15.48
CA LEU A 116 -8.06 -3.96 -15.11
C LEU A 116 -8.62 -4.45 -13.78
N TYR A 117 -8.61 -3.61 -12.76
CA TYR A 117 -9.10 -3.98 -11.42
C TYR A 117 -10.61 -4.23 -11.43
N ILE A 118 -11.41 -3.30 -11.96
CA ILE A 118 -12.87 -3.39 -11.89
C ILE A 118 -13.43 -4.54 -12.70
N ASN A 119 -12.76 -4.93 -13.78
CA ASN A 119 -13.23 -6.02 -14.66
C ASN A 119 -12.75 -7.41 -14.23
N ASN A 120 -11.79 -7.50 -13.30
CA ASN A 120 -11.17 -8.77 -12.89
C ASN A 120 -11.33 -9.03 -11.37
N SER A 121 -12.30 -8.39 -10.73
CA SER A 121 -12.56 -8.53 -9.31
C SER A 121 -13.55 -9.64 -8.97
N THR A 122 -13.76 -9.88 -7.69
CA THR A 122 -14.68 -10.88 -7.13
C THR A 122 -16.13 -10.69 -7.55
N CYS A 123 -16.54 -9.43 -7.77
CA CYS A 123 -17.92 -9.07 -8.14
C CYS A 123 -17.98 -8.24 -9.44
N ALA A 124 -19.17 -8.04 -9.96
CA ALA A 124 -19.37 -7.23 -11.15
C ALA A 124 -19.04 -5.75 -10.91
N PRO A 125 -18.56 -5.00 -11.93
CA PRO A 125 -18.23 -3.57 -11.78
C PRO A 125 -19.34 -2.72 -11.19
N THR A 126 -20.60 -3.03 -11.47
CA THR A 126 -21.78 -2.32 -10.98
C THR A 126 -22.05 -2.52 -9.47
N GLU A 127 -21.44 -3.52 -8.85
CA GLU A 127 -21.59 -3.85 -7.42
C GLU A 127 -20.49 -3.25 -6.55
N LEU A 128 -19.37 -2.85 -7.16
CA LEU A 128 -18.17 -2.38 -6.47
C LEU A 128 -18.42 -1.16 -5.56
N ALA A 129 -19.30 -0.25 -5.96
CA ALA A 129 -19.64 0.95 -5.16
C ALA A 129 -20.31 0.62 -3.81
N GLY A 130 -20.81 -0.61 -3.63
CA GLY A 130 -21.36 -1.09 -2.37
C GLY A 130 -20.40 -1.93 -1.53
N LYS A 131 -19.18 -2.17 -2.03
CA LYS A 131 -18.17 -3.01 -1.38
C LYS A 131 -17.27 -2.19 -0.46
N THR A 132 -17.24 -2.55 0.80
CA THR A 132 -16.40 -1.89 1.82
C THR A 132 -14.96 -2.43 1.81
N GLY A 133 -14.05 -1.74 2.50
CA GLY A 133 -12.70 -2.26 2.74
C GLY A 133 -12.68 -3.58 3.51
N ASP A 134 -13.65 -3.78 4.42
CA ASP A 134 -13.80 -5.04 5.16
C ASP A 134 -14.31 -6.17 4.25
N ASP A 135 -15.23 -5.90 3.32
CA ASP A 135 -15.64 -6.88 2.31
C ASP A 135 -14.42 -7.36 1.52
N SER A 136 -13.62 -6.43 1.01
CA SER A 136 -12.42 -6.72 0.25
C SER A 136 -11.38 -7.53 1.04
N ARG A 137 -11.18 -7.20 2.33
CA ARG A 137 -10.32 -7.96 3.23
C ARG A 137 -10.84 -9.38 3.46
N ASN A 138 -12.14 -9.52 3.72
CA ASN A 138 -12.76 -10.82 3.97
C ASN A 138 -12.69 -11.72 2.74
N GLU A 139 -12.93 -11.19 1.54
CA GLU A 139 -12.75 -11.92 0.28
C GLU A 139 -11.32 -12.49 0.15
N PHE A 140 -10.31 -11.71 0.55
CA PHE A 140 -8.92 -12.18 0.54
C PHE A 140 -8.66 -13.25 1.62
N LEU A 141 -9.15 -13.04 2.85
CA LEU A 141 -9.03 -14.00 3.95
C LEU A 141 -9.72 -15.34 3.63
N ASP A 142 -10.82 -15.29 2.88
CA ASP A 142 -11.60 -16.47 2.47
C ASP A 142 -11.04 -17.13 1.18
N ASN A 143 -9.87 -16.67 0.68
CA ASN A 143 -9.23 -17.16 -0.53
C ASN A 143 -10.10 -17.01 -1.80
N GLU A 144 -10.86 -15.94 -1.90
CA GLU A 144 -11.70 -15.63 -3.06
C GLU A 144 -10.95 -14.86 -4.15
N ALA A 145 -9.75 -14.32 -3.86
CA ALA A 145 -8.94 -13.58 -4.82
C ALA A 145 -7.43 -13.74 -4.60
N VAL A 146 -6.67 -13.62 -5.69
CA VAL A 146 -5.19 -13.68 -5.68
C VAL A 146 -4.58 -12.40 -5.17
N PHE A 147 -5.08 -11.23 -5.63
CA PHE A 147 -4.50 -9.92 -5.38
C PHE A 147 -5.43 -9.05 -4.54
N PHE A 148 -4.86 -8.43 -3.51
CA PHE A 148 -5.51 -7.45 -2.66
C PHE A 148 -4.70 -6.15 -2.67
N GLN A 149 -5.19 -5.11 -3.33
CA GLN A 149 -4.54 -3.81 -3.34
C GLN A 149 -4.69 -3.16 -1.97
N ASN A 150 -3.60 -3.15 -1.22
CA ASN A 150 -3.53 -2.55 0.11
C ASN A 150 -2.06 -2.31 0.50
N GLY A 151 -1.77 -2.05 1.76
CA GLY A 151 -0.44 -1.72 2.22
C GLY A 151 0.06 -2.51 3.42
N SER A 152 1.24 -2.15 3.88
CA SER A 152 1.94 -2.82 4.99
C SER A 152 1.14 -2.84 6.29
N TRP A 153 0.22 -1.91 6.50
CA TRP A 153 -0.69 -1.86 7.66
C TRP A 153 -1.68 -3.03 7.73
N GLU A 154 -1.92 -3.75 6.61
CA GLU A 154 -2.81 -4.92 6.61
C GLU A 154 -2.18 -6.17 7.17
N TYR A 155 -0.86 -6.23 7.34
CA TYR A 155 -0.14 -7.43 7.77
C TYR A 155 -0.76 -8.11 9.00
N ASN A 156 -0.97 -7.36 10.08
CA ASN A 156 -1.53 -7.89 11.33
C ASN A 156 -3.01 -8.32 11.21
N ASN A 157 -3.71 -7.92 10.16
CA ASN A 157 -5.05 -8.41 9.86
C ASN A 157 -5.03 -9.76 9.12
N LEU A 158 -3.94 -10.07 8.44
CA LEU A 158 -3.81 -11.24 7.57
C LEU A 158 -2.98 -12.36 8.20
N VAL A 159 -1.94 -12.01 8.97
CA VAL A 159 -0.95 -12.95 9.54
C VAL A 159 -0.94 -12.85 11.06
N GLY A 160 -0.81 -13.98 11.75
CA GLY A 160 -0.72 -14.08 13.21
C GLY A 160 -1.63 -15.15 13.79
N ASP A 161 -1.73 -15.18 15.11
CA ASP A 161 -2.55 -16.17 15.83
C ASP A 161 -4.01 -16.08 15.42
N GLY A 162 -4.56 -17.21 14.97
CA GLY A 162 -5.94 -17.30 14.51
C GLY A 162 -6.23 -16.69 13.13
N LYS A 163 -5.20 -16.27 12.41
CA LYS A 163 -5.29 -15.80 11.02
C LYS A 163 -5.03 -16.95 10.04
N PRO A 164 -5.58 -16.88 8.80
CA PRO A 164 -5.46 -17.97 7.83
C PRO A 164 -4.10 -18.05 7.17
N PHE A 165 -3.30 -16.96 7.18
CA PHE A 165 -2.03 -16.88 6.45
C PHE A 165 -0.83 -16.85 7.38
N THR A 166 0.29 -17.32 6.82
CA THR A 166 1.65 -17.18 7.34
C THR A 166 2.51 -16.35 6.38
N ASP A 167 3.73 -16.01 6.78
CA ASP A 167 4.69 -15.31 5.90
C ASP A 167 5.01 -16.12 4.62
N ASP A 168 4.89 -17.45 4.67
CA ASP A 168 5.15 -18.30 3.51
C ASP A 168 4.02 -18.24 2.46
N ASP A 169 2.81 -17.85 2.84
CA ASP A 169 1.65 -17.80 1.95
C ASP A 169 1.56 -16.51 1.15
N LEU A 170 2.16 -15.44 1.65
CA LEU A 170 1.97 -14.08 1.13
C LEU A 170 3.25 -13.46 0.61
N THR A 171 3.09 -12.45 -0.23
CA THR A 171 4.09 -11.45 -0.60
C THR A 171 3.38 -10.16 -1.01
N MET A 172 4.13 -9.14 -1.43
CA MET A 172 3.59 -7.92 -2.04
C MET A 172 4.37 -7.62 -3.31
N ILE A 173 3.67 -7.33 -4.39
CA ILE A 173 4.28 -6.89 -5.65
C ILE A 173 3.91 -5.44 -5.95
N PRO A 174 4.71 -4.73 -6.76
CA PRO A 174 4.42 -3.34 -7.14
C PRO A 174 3.07 -3.18 -7.85
N VAL A 175 2.53 -1.97 -7.79
CA VAL A 175 1.44 -1.54 -8.68
C VAL A 175 2.07 -1.09 -9.99
N TYR A 176 1.79 -1.78 -11.08
CA TYR A 176 2.29 -1.47 -12.42
C TYR A 176 1.26 -0.66 -13.21
N ILE A 177 1.73 0.29 -14.02
CA ILE A 177 0.86 1.15 -14.85
C ILE A 177 1.29 1.24 -16.33
N GLY A 178 2.28 0.46 -16.75
CA GLY A 178 2.80 0.49 -18.11
C GLY A 178 3.72 1.67 -18.41
N VAL A 179 4.39 2.22 -17.39
CA VAL A 179 5.29 3.38 -17.52
C VAL A 179 6.58 3.14 -16.75
N GLY A 180 7.68 3.62 -17.31
CA GLY A 180 9.01 3.53 -16.70
C GLY A 180 9.65 2.14 -16.81
N ASP A 181 10.64 1.88 -15.98
CA ASP A 181 11.34 0.59 -15.90
C ASP A 181 10.63 -0.31 -14.87
N GLU A 182 9.47 -0.85 -15.26
CA GLU A 182 8.63 -1.63 -14.38
C GLU A 182 9.31 -2.90 -13.84
N ALA A 183 10.24 -3.48 -14.58
CA ALA A 183 10.95 -4.68 -14.15
C ALA A 183 11.82 -4.44 -12.89
N ASN A 184 12.23 -3.21 -12.67
CA ASN A 184 13.02 -2.76 -11.51
C ASN A 184 12.19 -1.86 -10.56
N GLN A 185 10.88 -1.80 -10.72
CA GLN A 185 10.02 -0.96 -9.88
C GLN A 185 9.84 -1.57 -8.48
N GLY A 186 10.02 -0.75 -7.45
CA GLY A 186 9.71 -1.08 -6.06
C GLY A 186 8.23 -0.82 -5.70
N LEU A 187 7.90 -1.01 -4.42
CA LEU A 187 6.60 -0.63 -3.88
C LEU A 187 6.45 0.89 -3.81
N CYS A 188 5.22 1.37 -3.72
CA CYS A 188 4.95 2.76 -3.41
C CYS A 188 5.20 2.99 -1.92
N THR A 189 6.30 3.67 -1.57
CA THR A 189 6.75 3.84 -0.20
C THR A 189 6.89 5.31 0.16
N GLY A 190 6.40 5.67 1.35
CA GLY A 190 6.47 7.04 1.85
C GLY A 190 5.80 7.19 3.21
N THR A 191 5.59 8.44 3.61
CA THR A 191 4.82 8.76 4.82
C THR A 191 3.62 9.62 4.46
N GLU A 192 2.44 9.20 4.93
CA GLU A 192 1.16 9.92 4.79
C GLU A 192 0.66 10.38 6.14
N ASN A 193 1.22 9.86 7.23
CA ASN A 193 0.78 10.08 8.60
C ASN A 193 1.76 10.97 9.37
N TYR A 194 1.25 12.08 9.86
CA TYR A 194 2.06 13.10 10.53
C TYR A 194 1.49 13.45 11.90
N TRP A 195 2.37 13.61 12.87
CA TRP A 195 2.04 14.23 14.13
C TRP A 195 2.11 15.74 14.01
N CYS A 196 1.02 16.39 14.41
CA CYS A 196 0.91 17.84 14.56
C CYS A 196 0.52 18.15 15.98
N VAL A 197 1.08 19.23 16.54
CA VAL A 197 0.70 19.75 17.87
C VAL A 197 -0.20 20.94 17.71
N ASN A 198 -1.36 20.95 18.39
CA ASN A 198 -2.27 22.07 18.37
C ASN A 198 -1.65 23.26 19.15
N LYS A 199 -1.20 24.28 18.43
CA LYS A 199 -0.57 25.47 19.02
C LYS A 199 -1.51 26.33 19.88
N GLU A 200 -2.83 26.14 19.77
CA GLU A 200 -3.84 26.89 20.54
C GLU A 200 -4.24 26.16 21.85
N ALA A 201 -3.64 24.99 22.13
CA ALA A 201 -3.84 24.26 23.39
C ALA A 201 -3.09 24.97 24.54
N ASP A 202 -3.45 24.63 25.80
CA ASP A 202 -2.71 25.10 26.97
C ASP A 202 -1.27 24.59 26.93
N GLN A 203 -0.31 25.39 27.40
CA GLN A 203 1.13 25.06 27.32
C GLN A 203 1.44 23.73 27.98
N ALA A 204 0.78 23.38 29.09
CA ALA A 204 0.97 22.10 29.77
C ALA A 204 0.55 20.91 28.90
N ASP A 205 -0.49 21.03 28.09
CA ASP A 205 -0.95 20.00 27.15
C ASP A 205 0.00 19.87 25.96
N ILE A 206 0.53 21.00 25.46
CA ILE A 206 1.56 21.02 24.41
C ILE A 206 2.81 20.30 24.90
N ASP A 207 3.31 20.63 26.09
CA ASP A 207 4.51 20.02 26.65
C ASP A 207 4.31 18.50 26.87
N ALA A 208 3.18 18.10 27.44
CA ALA A 208 2.86 16.68 27.64
C ALA A 208 2.73 15.91 26.31
N THR A 209 2.16 16.54 25.27
CA THR A 209 2.07 15.95 23.93
C THR A 209 3.46 15.75 23.32
N LEU A 210 4.33 16.74 23.40
CA LEU A 210 5.71 16.65 22.91
C LEU A 210 6.51 15.58 23.67
N ASP A 211 6.36 15.51 24.99
CA ASP A 211 7.01 14.49 25.82
C ASP A 211 6.55 13.07 25.42
N PHE A 212 5.25 12.90 25.19
CA PHE A 212 4.71 11.62 24.73
C PHE A 212 5.22 11.24 23.34
N MET A 213 5.20 12.17 22.37
CA MET A 213 5.75 11.93 21.02
C MET A 213 7.24 11.55 21.11
N TYR A 214 8.01 12.26 21.93
CA TYR A 214 9.42 11.96 22.13
C TYR A 214 9.62 10.59 22.79
N TRP A 215 8.82 10.23 23.80
CA TRP A 215 8.85 8.92 24.43
C TRP A 215 8.58 7.79 23.39
N CYS A 216 7.59 7.93 22.53
CA CYS A 216 7.27 6.94 21.51
C CYS A 216 8.48 6.57 20.63
N VAL A 217 9.33 7.55 20.29
CA VAL A 217 10.44 7.36 19.33
C VAL A 217 11.82 7.27 19.97
N SER A 218 11.93 7.42 21.29
CA SER A 218 13.22 7.45 22.00
C SER A 218 13.36 6.41 23.11
N SER A 219 12.26 5.96 23.74
CA SER A 219 12.30 4.92 24.77
C SER A 219 12.29 3.51 24.17
N ASP A 220 12.83 2.54 24.90
CA ASP A 220 12.81 1.13 24.49
C ASP A 220 11.37 0.60 24.42
N GLU A 221 10.50 0.98 25.37
CA GLU A 221 9.08 0.59 25.36
C GLU A 221 8.32 1.21 24.21
N GLY A 222 8.50 2.52 23.96
CA GLY A 222 7.83 3.25 22.90
C GLY A 222 8.21 2.71 21.50
N THR A 223 9.51 2.59 21.24
CA THR A 223 10.00 2.07 19.94
C THR A 223 9.60 0.61 19.70
N LYS A 224 9.57 -0.22 20.77
CA LYS A 224 9.09 -1.59 20.71
C LYS A 224 7.59 -1.67 20.42
N ALA A 225 6.77 -0.87 21.10
CA ALA A 225 5.34 -0.82 20.85
C ALA A 225 5.03 -0.36 19.42
N MET A 226 5.72 0.69 18.94
CA MET A 226 5.56 1.14 17.56
C MET A 226 5.90 0.05 16.54
N ALA A 227 7.01 -0.66 16.70
CA ALA A 227 7.46 -1.66 15.73
C ALA A 227 6.68 -2.98 15.82
N ASN A 228 6.45 -3.52 17.04
CA ASN A 228 5.93 -4.88 17.20
C ASN A 228 4.42 -4.91 17.41
N ASP A 229 3.87 -4.00 18.22
CA ASP A 229 2.43 -4.04 18.55
C ASP A 229 1.61 -3.33 17.47
N MET A 230 2.15 -2.24 16.91
CA MET A 230 1.50 -1.48 15.83
C MET A 230 1.98 -1.87 14.43
N GLY A 231 3.13 -2.55 14.32
CA GLY A 231 3.71 -2.94 13.02
C GLY A 231 4.26 -1.76 12.21
N PHE A 232 4.58 -0.64 12.86
CA PHE A 232 5.03 0.57 12.20
C PHE A 232 6.54 0.54 11.90
N VAL A 233 6.91 1.07 10.75
CA VAL A 233 8.29 1.47 10.46
C VAL A 233 8.41 2.95 10.77
N ILE A 234 9.12 3.29 11.85
CA ILE A 234 9.30 4.68 12.25
C ILE A 234 10.57 5.27 11.61
N PRO A 235 10.50 6.50 11.04
CA PRO A 235 11.64 7.13 10.37
C PRO A 235 12.63 7.80 11.35
N PHE A 236 12.95 7.14 12.45
CA PHE A 236 13.82 7.66 13.50
C PHE A 236 15.02 6.74 13.75
N LYS A 237 16.11 7.32 14.22
CA LYS A 237 17.40 6.61 14.40
C LYS A 237 17.33 5.42 15.38
N ASN A 238 16.37 5.43 16.30
CA ASN A 238 16.19 4.38 17.31
C ASN A 238 15.11 3.37 16.88
N ALA A 239 14.69 3.38 15.62
CA ALA A 239 13.71 2.43 15.11
C ALA A 239 14.15 1.00 15.36
N GLN A 240 13.25 0.18 15.84
CA GLN A 240 13.44 -1.27 15.89
C GLN A 240 13.02 -1.88 14.55
N GLU A 241 13.64 -3.00 14.21
CA GLU A 241 13.28 -3.74 13.00
C GLU A 241 11.84 -4.27 13.13
N SER A 242 11.04 -4.01 12.09
CA SER A 242 9.66 -4.50 12.04
C SER A 242 9.63 -5.99 11.66
N PRO A 243 8.85 -6.85 12.34
CA PRO A 243 8.64 -8.24 11.93
C PRO A 243 7.78 -8.39 10.67
N ASN A 244 7.13 -7.33 10.23
CA ASN A 244 6.19 -7.29 9.12
C ASN A 244 6.82 -7.76 7.81
N LEU A 245 6.27 -8.83 7.20
CA LEU A 245 6.74 -9.37 5.93
C LEU A 245 6.76 -8.33 4.81
N PHE A 246 5.73 -7.49 4.71
CA PHE A 246 5.63 -6.51 3.62
C PHE A 246 6.70 -5.42 3.70
N VAL A 247 7.13 -5.09 4.92
CA VAL A 247 8.28 -4.22 5.15
C VAL A 247 9.59 -4.89 4.70
N LYS A 248 9.74 -6.20 4.96
CA LYS A 248 10.92 -6.95 4.49
C LYS A 248 10.97 -7.03 2.97
N VAL A 249 9.81 -7.21 2.33
CA VAL A 249 9.69 -7.19 0.85
C VAL A 249 10.08 -5.83 0.28
N ASP A 250 9.58 -4.73 0.86
CA ASP A 250 9.92 -3.37 0.46
C ASP A 250 11.42 -3.10 0.56
N ASN A 251 12.02 -3.47 1.69
CA ASN A 251 13.46 -3.35 1.90
C ASN A 251 14.29 -4.15 0.89
N ALA A 252 13.85 -5.36 0.52
CA ALA A 252 14.53 -6.18 -0.47
C ALA A 252 14.47 -5.54 -1.86
N LEU A 253 13.29 -5.10 -2.32
CA LEU A 253 13.11 -4.41 -3.59
C LEU A 253 13.92 -3.11 -3.68
N THR A 254 13.99 -2.35 -2.58
CA THR A 254 14.79 -1.12 -2.51
C THR A 254 16.31 -1.41 -2.58
N ALA A 255 16.76 -2.56 -2.06
CA ALA A 255 18.17 -2.93 -2.10
C ALA A 255 18.63 -3.44 -3.48
N GLU A 256 17.71 -3.94 -4.31
CA GLU A 256 17.96 -4.43 -5.66
C GLU A 256 17.93 -3.31 -6.73
N GLY A 257 17.26 -2.19 -6.47
CA GLY A 257 17.11 -1.01 -7.35
C GLY A 257 17.88 0.19 -6.87
#